data_d9824e31599207ab5215d74eca7ce098
#
_entry.id   d9824e31599207ab5215d74eca7ce098
#
_cell.length_a   1.000
_cell.length_b   1.000
_cell.length_c   1.000
_cell.angle_alpha   90.00
_cell.angle_beta   90.00
_cell.angle_gamma   90.00
#
_symmetry.space_group_name_H-M   'P 1'
#
loop_
_entity.id
_entity.type
_entity.pdbx_description
1 polymer ?
#
loop_
_entity_poly.entity_id
_entity_poly.type
_entity_poly.pdbx_seq_one_letter_code
_entity_poly.pdbx_strand_id
1 'polypeptide(L)'
;PTPLQHYLFPQGGNGIHLVVDEKGVFREDNFQRAMGALAEARGDDPASTDSGKGRKGQSKKGGANSSGTSDIYKIVKMIMLKKYNPVIVFAFSKRQCEALALQMTKLEFNTDEEKDMVSTVFKNATACLNEQDQNLPQIQHILPLLRRGIGIHHGGLLPILKEVIELLFQEGLLKVLFATETFSIGLNMPARTVVFTAVRKWDGNEFRNLSSGEFIQMSGRAGRRGLDDRGIVIMMFDEKLEPSAAKVMVKGEADRLNSAFHLGYNMILNLMRVEGISPELMLQRCFFQFQQAASVPMLEDKLAAAK
;
A
#
# COMPACT_ATOMS: atom_id res chain seq x y z
N PRO A 1 6.96 -10.70 18.09
CA PRO A 1 6.90 -9.87 16.89
C PRO A 1 8.01 -8.84 16.91
N THR A 2 8.55 -8.47 15.74
CA THR A 2 9.55 -7.41 15.62
C THR A 2 8.87 -6.07 15.90
N PRO A 3 9.39 -5.20 16.81
CA PRO A 3 8.79 -3.90 17.07
C PRO A 3 8.86 -3.00 15.84
N LEU A 4 7.85 -2.16 15.63
CA LEU A 4 7.75 -1.27 14.49
C LEU A 4 8.00 0.19 14.89
N GLN A 5 8.72 0.91 14.04
CA GLN A 5 8.84 2.36 14.10
C GLN A 5 8.11 2.97 12.91
N HIS A 6 7.21 3.92 13.17
CA HIS A 6 6.42 4.58 12.13
C HIS A 6 6.93 5.99 11.89
N TYR A 7 7.21 6.29 10.64
CA TYR A 7 7.71 7.57 10.17
C TYR A 7 6.73 8.20 9.20
N LEU A 8 6.66 9.52 9.22
CA LEU A 8 5.98 10.32 8.20
C LEU A 8 7.00 10.97 7.27
N PHE A 9 6.71 10.95 5.98
CA PHE A 9 7.43 11.69 4.97
C PHE A 9 6.49 12.70 4.32
N PRO A 10 6.63 14.02 4.59
CA PRO A 10 5.80 15.04 3.97
C PRO A 10 6.13 15.16 2.49
N GLN A 11 5.11 15.21 1.64
CA GLN A 11 5.26 15.32 0.20
C GLN A 11 6.00 16.62 -0.16
N GLY A 12 7.04 16.51 -1.00
CA GLY A 12 7.93 17.63 -1.35
C GLY A 12 9.01 17.92 -0.31
N GLY A 13 8.97 17.28 0.87
CA GLY A 13 9.97 17.44 1.93
C GLY A 13 11.26 16.65 1.68
N ASN A 14 12.20 16.75 2.61
CA ASN A 14 13.52 16.11 2.50
C ASN A 14 13.87 15.16 3.66
N GLY A 15 12.95 14.85 4.56
CA GLY A 15 13.22 14.04 5.74
C GLY A 15 12.05 13.20 6.20
N ILE A 16 12.36 12.22 7.03
CA ILE A 16 11.37 11.38 7.72
C ILE A 16 11.29 11.78 9.20
N HIS A 17 10.07 11.77 9.75
CA HIS A 17 9.79 12.15 11.13
C HIS A 17 9.23 10.94 11.87
N LEU A 18 9.90 10.51 12.96
CA LEU A 18 9.44 9.39 13.79
C LEU A 18 8.19 9.79 14.56
N VAL A 19 7.06 9.20 14.26
CA VAL A 19 5.77 9.52 14.91
C VAL A 19 5.27 8.46 15.88
N VAL A 20 5.70 7.21 15.71
CA VAL A 20 5.49 6.15 16.71
C VAL A 20 6.79 5.38 16.86
N ASP A 21 7.26 5.28 18.10
CA ASP A 21 8.47 4.55 18.43
C ASP A 21 8.20 3.03 18.59
N GLU A 22 9.27 2.28 18.80
CA GLU A 22 9.23 0.82 18.97
C GLU A 22 8.43 0.34 20.19
N LYS A 23 8.11 1.22 21.12
CA LYS A 23 7.25 0.96 22.29
C LYS A 23 5.78 1.28 22.02
N GLY A 24 5.46 1.73 20.80
CA GLY A 24 4.12 2.15 20.43
C GLY A 24 3.72 3.55 20.96
N VAL A 25 4.70 4.33 21.44
CA VAL A 25 4.44 5.68 21.95
C VAL A 25 4.36 6.68 20.80
N PHE A 26 3.25 7.39 20.73
CA PHE A 26 3.05 8.44 19.73
C PHE A 26 3.83 9.71 20.12
N ARG A 27 4.60 10.26 19.18
CA ARG A 27 5.47 11.43 19.34
C ARG A 27 4.81 12.66 18.74
N GLU A 28 4.01 13.35 19.54
CA GLU A 28 3.23 14.52 19.12
C GLU A 28 4.10 15.62 18.50
N ASP A 29 5.23 15.95 19.13
CA ASP A 29 6.14 17.00 18.65
C ASP A 29 6.69 16.70 17.25
N ASN A 30 7.06 15.45 17.01
CA ASN A 30 7.55 15.02 15.69
C ASN A 30 6.44 15.00 14.65
N PHE A 31 5.22 14.68 15.07
CA PHE A 31 4.05 14.77 14.18
C PHE A 31 3.79 16.21 13.76
N GLN A 32 3.83 17.15 14.70
CA GLN A 32 3.67 18.58 14.39
C GLN A 32 4.80 19.10 13.49
N ARG A 33 6.03 18.64 13.71
CA ARG A 33 7.17 18.96 12.81
C ARG A 33 6.95 18.43 11.39
N ALA A 34 6.40 17.24 11.25
CA ALA A 34 6.06 16.67 9.93
C ALA A 34 4.98 17.51 9.22
N MET A 35 3.97 17.96 9.96
CA MET A 35 2.92 18.84 9.43
C MET A 35 3.48 20.21 9.04
N GLY A 36 4.37 20.79 9.85
CA GLY A 36 5.08 22.05 9.53
C GLY A 36 5.93 21.92 8.27
N ALA A 37 6.70 20.83 8.15
CA ALA A 37 7.52 20.57 6.96
C ALA A 37 6.68 20.41 5.67
N LEU A 38 5.46 19.89 5.79
CA LEU A 38 4.53 19.82 4.66
C LEU A 38 4.06 21.22 4.24
N ALA A 39 3.75 22.11 5.20
CA ALA A 39 3.36 23.48 4.93
C ALA A 39 4.49 24.30 4.29
N GLU A 40 5.72 24.17 4.81
CA GLU A 40 6.92 24.81 4.25
C GLU A 40 7.21 24.35 2.82
N ALA A 41 7.10 23.05 2.54
CA ALA A 41 7.33 22.49 1.20
C ALA A 41 6.39 23.07 0.13
N ARG A 42 5.29 23.69 0.53
CA ARG A 42 4.29 24.33 -0.34
C ARG A 42 4.49 25.81 -0.53
N GLY A 43 5.31 26.45 0.29
CA GLY A 43 5.43 27.91 0.32
C GLY A 43 4.26 28.61 1.04
N ASP A 44 3.46 27.89 1.81
CA ASP A 44 2.48 28.45 2.75
C ASP A 44 3.23 28.83 4.04
N ASP A 45 4.07 29.86 3.94
CA ASP A 45 4.75 30.40 5.11
C ASP A 45 3.74 31.28 5.89
N PRO A 46 3.32 30.93 7.12
CA PRO A 46 2.45 31.77 7.93
C PRO A 46 3.07 33.11 8.32
N ALA A 47 4.35 33.34 7.98
CA ALA A 47 5.06 34.59 8.24
C ALA A 47 4.91 35.63 7.12
N SER A 48 4.22 35.35 6.01
CA SER A 48 4.03 36.30 4.89
C SER A 48 2.66 36.97 4.85
N THR A 49 2.02 37.17 5.99
CA THR A 49 0.86 38.07 6.09
C THR A 49 1.35 39.49 6.39
N ASP A 50 1.99 40.13 5.43
CA ASP A 50 1.82 41.59 5.27
C ASP A 50 2.22 42.04 3.87
N SER A 51 1.35 42.95 3.38
CA SER A 51 1.45 43.79 2.19
C SER A 51 0.74 43.28 0.92
N GLY A 52 -0.41 43.92 0.76
CA GLY A 52 -1.33 43.80 -0.34
C GLY A 52 -0.77 44.23 -1.70
N LYS A 53 -1.29 43.61 -2.70
CA LYS A 53 -1.92 44.21 -3.89
C LYS A 53 -2.17 43.14 -4.93
N GLY A 54 -3.39 43.11 -5.40
CA GLY A 54 -3.96 42.14 -6.31
C GLY A 54 -3.19 41.92 -7.59
N ARG A 55 -3.16 40.67 -8.01
CA ARG A 55 -3.07 40.28 -9.41
C ARG A 55 -4.06 39.16 -9.70
N LYS A 56 -5.00 39.50 -10.60
CA LYS A 56 -5.96 38.60 -11.21
C LYS A 56 -5.28 37.41 -11.89
N GLY A 57 -5.78 36.23 -11.60
CA GLY A 57 -6.16 35.17 -12.50
C GLY A 57 -5.16 34.66 -13.52
N GLN A 58 -4.64 33.47 -13.22
CA GLN A 58 -4.51 32.42 -14.24
C GLN A 58 -4.51 31.09 -13.52
N SER A 59 -5.61 30.34 -13.68
CA SER A 59 -5.73 28.96 -13.24
C SER A 59 -4.71 28.13 -14.02
N LYS A 60 -3.58 27.78 -13.43
CA LYS A 60 -2.73 26.69 -13.92
C LYS A 60 -3.38 25.37 -13.54
N LYS A 61 -4.17 24.82 -14.47
CA LYS A 61 -4.41 23.40 -14.58
C LYS A 61 -3.03 22.74 -14.73
N GLY A 62 -2.71 21.82 -13.90
CA GLY A 62 -1.69 20.86 -14.27
C GLY A 62 -0.72 20.52 -13.17
N GLY A 63 -0.57 19.29 -12.91
CA GLY A 63 0.67 18.71 -12.45
C GLY A 63 0.73 18.21 -11.03
N ALA A 64 -0.29 17.47 -10.61
CA ALA A 64 -0.20 16.67 -9.38
C ALA A 64 0.72 15.44 -9.48
N ASN A 65 1.52 15.30 -10.54
CA ASN A 65 2.28 14.08 -10.81
C ASN A 65 3.81 14.19 -10.78
N SER A 66 4.39 15.36 -10.63
CA SER A 66 5.87 15.45 -10.72
C SER A 66 6.59 15.43 -9.36
N SER A 67 5.94 15.81 -8.27
CA SER A 67 6.58 15.84 -6.95
C SER A 67 6.64 14.46 -6.28
N GLY A 68 5.58 13.65 -6.40
CA GLY A 68 5.54 12.33 -5.76
C GLY A 68 6.55 11.32 -6.33
N THR A 69 6.91 11.45 -7.59
CA THR A 69 7.90 10.59 -8.24
C THR A 69 9.31 10.85 -7.75
N SER A 70 9.67 12.11 -7.57
CA SER A 70 10.97 12.50 -7.00
C SER A 70 11.11 12.08 -5.54
N ASP A 71 10.03 12.08 -4.78
CA ASP A 71 10.05 11.77 -3.36
C ASP A 71 10.26 10.28 -3.11
N ILE A 72 9.61 9.39 -3.85
CA ILE A 72 9.86 7.95 -3.71
C ILE A 72 11.30 7.57 -4.08
N TYR A 73 11.88 8.23 -5.06
CA TYR A 73 13.29 8.06 -5.41
C TYR A 73 14.22 8.44 -4.26
N LYS A 74 13.95 9.58 -3.59
CA LYS A 74 14.70 10.03 -2.40
C LYS A 74 14.59 9.03 -1.26
N ILE A 75 13.37 8.53 -0.99
CA ILE A 75 13.10 7.56 0.07
C ILE A 75 13.84 6.25 -0.20
N VAL A 76 13.73 5.69 -1.40
CA VAL A 76 14.41 4.43 -1.76
C VAL A 76 15.92 4.59 -1.68
N LYS A 77 16.48 5.69 -2.19
CA LYS A 77 17.91 5.98 -2.07
C LYS A 77 18.36 6.08 -0.61
N MET A 78 17.61 6.77 0.24
CA MET A 78 17.88 6.85 1.68
C MET A 78 17.86 5.47 2.34
N ILE A 79 16.86 4.62 2.01
CA ILE A 79 16.72 3.26 2.54
C ILE A 79 17.96 2.42 2.17
N MET A 80 18.42 2.50 0.92
CA MET A 80 19.60 1.77 0.48
C MET A 80 20.89 2.25 1.16
N LEU A 81 21.07 3.58 1.27
CA LEU A 81 22.25 4.17 1.95
C LEU A 81 22.29 3.79 3.44
N LYS A 82 21.14 3.73 4.11
CA LYS A 82 21.05 3.32 5.52
C LYS A 82 21.02 1.80 5.73
N LYS A 83 21.11 1.01 4.65
CA LYS A 83 21.03 -0.45 4.68
C LYS A 83 19.72 -0.96 5.32
N TYR A 84 18.60 -0.29 5.06
CA TYR A 84 17.27 -0.67 5.53
C TYR A 84 16.48 -1.49 4.50
N ASN A 85 17.17 -2.02 3.51
CA ASN A 85 16.63 -2.98 2.53
C ASN A 85 16.51 -4.40 3.17
N PRO A 86 15.67 -5.31 2.60
CA PRO A 86 14.73 -5.07 1.50
C PRO A 86 13.55 -4.20 1.91
N VAL A 87 12.95 -3.53 0.92
CA VAL A 87 11.80 -2.66 1.12
C VAL A 87 10.63 -3.07 0.23
N ILE A 88 9.42 -3.07 0.81
CA ILE A 88 8.16 -3.17 0.07
C ILE A 88 7.55 -1.77 -0.02
N VAL A 89 7.28 -1.32 -1.23
CA VAL A 89 6.62 -0.04 -1.51
C VAL A 89 5.19 -0.32 -1.95
N PHE A 90 4.23 -0.05 -1.09
CA PHE A 90 2.81 -0.22 -1.41
C PHE A 90 2.29 0.95 -2.24
N ALA A 91 1.72 0.60 -3.39
CA ALA A 91 0.99 1.51 -4.27
C ALA A 91 -0.43 0.96 -4.50
N PHE A 92 -1.41 1.85 -4.69
CA PHE A 92 -2.83 1.47 -4.71
C PHE A 92 -3.40 1.30 -6.12
N SER A 93 -2.53 1.20 -7.13
CA SER A 93 -2.91 0.78 -8.48
C SER A 93 -1.78 0.06 -9.19
N LYS A 94 -2.13 -0.87 -10.10
CA LYS A 94 -1.16 -1.60 -10.95
C LYS A 94 -0.27 -0.63 -11.74
N ARG A 95 -0.90 0.36 -12.39
CA ARG A 95 -0.20 1.39 -13.18
C ARG A 95 0.79 2.20 -12.36
N GLN A 96 0.45 2.50 -11.10
CA GLN A 96 1.34 3.21 -10.19
C GLN A 96 2.55 2.35 -9.80
N CYS A 97 2.36 1.05 -9.51
CA CYS A 97 3.47 0.12 -9.25
C CYS A 97 4.47 0.11 -10.40
N GLU A 98 3.99 -0.06 -11.63
CA GLU A 98 4.81 -0.08 -12.84
C GLU A 98 5.54 1.26 -13.07
N ALA A 99 4.81 2.37 -12.96
CA ALA A 99 5.36 3.71 -13.16
C ALA A 99 6.46 4.05 -12.12
N LEU A 100 6.27 3.67 -10.85
CA LEU A 100 7.26 3.89 -9.80
C LEU A 100 8.50 3.03 -10.00
N ALA A 101 8.34 1.77 -10.40
CA ALA A 101 9.46 0.88 -10.70
C ALA A 101 10.29 1.39 -11.89
N LEU A 102 9.65 1.88 -12.93
CA LEU A 102 10.33 2.46 -14.10
C LEU A 102 11.15 3.71 -13.75
N GLN A 103 10.75 4.48 -12.74
CA GLN A 103 11.55 5.62 -12.27
C GLN A 103 12.85 5.20 -11.59
N MET A 104 12.91 3.97 -11.09
CA MET A 104 14.12 3.41 -10.46
C MET A 104 15.10 2.83 -11.48
N THR A 105 14.83 2.85 -12.77
CA THR A 105 15.66 2.22 -13.82
C THR A 105 17.09 2.73 -13.91
N LYS A 106 17.38 3.92 -13.35
CA LYS A 106 18.75 4.47 -13.26
C LYS A 106 19.53 3.95 -12.05
N LEU A 107 18.87 3.24 -11.12
CA LEU A 107 19.48 2.69 -9.93
C LEU A 107 19.84 1.21 -10.16
N GLU A 108 20.96 0.79 -9.61
CA GLU A 108 21.41 -0.60 -9.60
C GLU A 108 21.71 -0.99 -8.15
N PHE A 109 21.03 -2.03 -7.67
CA PHE A 109 21.15 -2.49 -6.29
C PHE A 109 21.84 -3.84 -6.20
N ASN A 110 21.96 -4.57 -7.31
CA ASN A 110 22.55 -5.90 -7.38
C ASN A 110 23.98 -5.84 -7.92
N THR A 111 24.82 -6.73 -7.39
CA THR A 111 26.15 -7.02 -7.97
C THR A 111 26.01 -7.78 -9.29
N ASP A 112 27.09 -7.94 -10.04
CA ASP A 112 27.05 -8.66 -11.31
C ASP A 112 26.75 -10.16 -11.08
N GLU A 113 27.23 -10.75 -9.99
CA GLU A 113 26.91 -12.12 -9.59
C GLU A 113 25.42 -12.27 -9.28
N GLU A 114 24.83 -11.33 -8.54
CA GLU A 114 23.41 -11.33 -8.24
C GLU A 114 22.56 -11.17 -9.52
N LYS A 115 22.98 -10.34 -10.47
CA LYS A 115 22.32 -10.18 -11.78
C LYS A 115 22.31 -11.48 -12.58
N ASP A 116 23.41 -12.23 -12.53
CA ASP A 116 23.53 -13.51 -13.24
C ASP A 116 22.66 -14.58 -12.57
N MET A 117 22.61 -14.61 -11.23
CA MET A 117 21.69 -15.48 -10.50
C MET A 117 20.23 -15.16 -10.86
N VAL A 118 19.83 -13.90 -10.86
CA VAL A 118 18.47 -13.48 -11.27
C VAL A 118 18.17 -13.95 -12.69
N SER A 119 19.12 -13.77 -13.62
CA SER A 119 18.94 -14.19 -15.01
C SER A 119 18.77 -15.70 -15.14
N THR A 120 19.52 -16.48 -14.36
CA THR A 120 19.46 -17.94 -14.37
C THR A 120 18.11 -18.42 -13.82
N VAL A 121 17.69 -17.91 -12.66
CA VAL A 121 16.40 -18.26 -12.06
C VAL A 121 15.25 -17.91 -13.02
N PHE A 122 15.28 -16.72 -13.59
CA PHE A 122 14.25 -16.26 -14.52
C PHE A 122 14.17 -17.12 -15.78
N LYS A 123 15.30 -17.44 -16.40
CA LYS A 123 15.36 -18.29 -17.59
C LYS A 123 14.84 -19.69 -17.29
N ASN A 124 15.24 -20.27 -16.17
CA ASN A 124 14.79 -21.61 -15.78
C ASN A 124 13.28 -21.66 -15.54
N ALA A 125 12.73 -20.66 -14.88
CA ALA A 125 11.29 -20.55 -14.64
C ALA A 125 10.49 -20.36 -15.92
N THR A 126 10.97 -19.53 -16.85
CA THR A 126 10.28 -19.25 -18.11
C THR A 126 10.50 -20.32 -19.19
N ALA A 127 11.46 -21.20 -19.02
CA ALA A 127 11.74 -22.29 -19.97
C ALA A 127 10.59 -23.29 -20.13
N CYS A 128 9.69 -23.39 -19.13
CA CYS A 128 8.50 -24.24 -19.21
C CYS A 128 7.38 -23.63 -20.09
N LEU A 129 7.49 -22.37 -20.47
CA LEU A 129 6.53 -21.68 -21.32
C LEU A 129 6.80 -22.00 -22.79
N ASN A 130 5.74 -22.00 -23.61
CA ASN A 130 5.87 -22.08 -25.07
C ASN A 130 6.54 -20.81 -25.63
N GLU A 131 7.04 -20.89 -26.88
CA GLU A 131 7.75 -19.77 -27.52
C GLU A 131 6.90 -18.49 -27.63
N GLN A 132 5.60 -18.62 -27.83
CA GLN A 132 4.70 -17.46 -27.94
C GLN A 132 4.58 -16.74 -26.59
N ASP A 133 4.44 -17.50 -25.50
CA ASP A 133 4.34 -16.95 -24.16
C ASP A 133 5.67 -16.35 -23.66
N GLN A 134 6.82 -16.95 -24.03
CA GLN A 134 8.15 -16.40 -23.72
C GLN A 134 8.37 -15.01 -24.35
N ASN A 135 7.72 -14.73 -25.48
CA ASN A 135 7.80 -13.46 -26.20
C ASN A 135 6.80 -12.41 -25.72
N LEU A 136 6.01 -12.69 -24.69
CA LEU A 136 5.08 -11.71 -24.13
C LEU A 136 5.82 -10.48 -23.60
N PRO A 137 5.31 -9.26 -23.87
CA PRO A 137 5.93 -8.02 -23.41
C PRO A 137 6.19 -7.98 -21.90
N GLN A 138 5.30 -8.57 -21.09
CA GLN A 138 5.49 -8.66 -19.64
C GLN A 138 6.78 -9.42 -19.26
N ILE A 139 7.08 -10.51 -19.96
CA ILE A 139 8.25 -11.33 -19.69
C ILE A 139 9.52 -10.58 -20.10
N GLN A 140 9.52 -9.97 -21.28
CA GLN A 140 10.69 -9.27 -21.79
C GLN A 140 11.03 -7.99 -21.00
N HIS A 141 10.02 -7.24 -20.57
CA HIS A 141 10.23 -5.94 -19.93
C HIS A 141 10.55 -6.04 -18.44
N ILE A 142 10.19 -7.15 -17.77
CA ILE A 142 10.40 -7.26 -16.33
C ILE A 142 11.83 -7.68 -15.96
N LEU A 143 12.48 -8.52 -16.78
CA LEU A 143 13.82 -9.04 -16.49
C LEU A 143 14.88 -7.94 -16.28
N PRO A 144 14.94 -6.85 -17.08
CA PRO A 144 15.90 -5.78 -16.84
C PRO A 144 15.74 -5.10 -15.47
N LEU A 145 14.53 -5.00 -14.94
CA LEU A 145 14.27 -4.48 -13.60
C LEU A 145 14.70 -5.46 -12.52
N LEU A 146 14.34 -6.73 -12.65
CA LEU A 146 14.71 -7.79 -11.70
C LEU A 146 16.24 -7.91 -11.56
N ARG A 147 16.98 -7.84 -12.65
CA ARG A 147 18.45 -7.83 -12.63
C ARG A 147 19.02 -6.69 -11.80
N ARG A 148 18.36 -5.57 -11.75
CA ARG A 148 18.77 -4.39 -10.94
C ARG A 148 18.35 -4.49 -9.46
N GLY A 149 17.67 -5.56 -9.07
CA GLY A 149 17.13 -5.74 -7.73
C GLY A 149 15.80 -5.03 -7.49
N ILE A 150 15.06 -4.72 -8.57
CA ILE A 150 13.78 -4.02 -8.55
C ILE A 150 12.68 -4.97 -8.99
N GLY A 151 11.68 -5.20 -8.13
CA GLY A 151 10.53 -6.05 -8.42
C GLY A 151 9.22 -5.26 -8.49
N ILE A 152 8.25 -5.86 -9.18
CA ILE A 152 6.87 -5.38 -9.27
C ILE A 152 5.96 -6.55 -8.95
N HIS A 153 4.95 -6.37 -8.08
CA HIS A 153 4.00 -7.44 -7.75
C HIS A 153 2.57 -6.92 -7.69
N HIS A 154 1.74 -7.34 -8.62
CA HIS A 154 0.31 -6.99 -8.64
C HIS A 154 -0.51 -8.04 -9.40
N GLY A 155 -1.82 -8.04 -9.21
CA GLY A 155 -2.75 -9.02 -9.81
C GLY A 155 -2.88 -8.98 -11.34
N GLY A 156 -2.18 -8.09 -12.05
CA GLY A 156 -2.12 -8.06 -13.52
C GLY A 156 -0.93 -8.81 -14.13
N LEU A 157 -0.02 -9.33 -13.30
CA LEU A 157 1.10 -10.13 -13.77
C LEU A 157 0.67 -11.58 -14.00
N LEU A 158 1.37 -12.23 -14.94
CA LEU A 158 1.24 -13.66 -15.14
C LEU A 158 1.60 -14.41 -13.85
N PRO A 159 0.91 -15.52 -13.51
CA PRO A 159 1.18 -16.30 -12.30
C PRO A 159 2.65 -16.68 -12.16
N ILE A 160 3.26 -17.17 -13.22
CA ILE A 160 4.68 -17.58 -13.24
C ILE A 160 5.61 -16.40 -12.88
N LEU A 161 5.32 -15.20 -13.34
CA LEU A 161 6.12 -14.00 -13.00
C LEU A 161 5.98 -13.64 -11.54
N LYS A 162 4.77 -13.77 -10.96
CA LYS A 162 4.58 -13.53 -9.53
C LYS A 162 5.39 -14.49 -8.68
N GLU A 163 5.37 -15.78 -9.00
CA GLU A 163 6.14 -16.82 -8.32
C GLU A 163 7.65 -16.57 -8.39
N VAL A 164 8.15 -16.21 -9.57
CA VAL A 164 9.59 -15.87 -9.74
C VAL A 164 9.97 -14.65 -8.92
N ILE A 165 9.15 -13.60 -8.93
CA ILE A 165 9.40 -12.38 -8.16
C ILE A 165 9.39 -12.67 -6.65
N GLU A 166 8.44 -13.46 -6.19
CA GLU A 166 8.34 -13.92 -4.81
C GLU A 166 9.58 -14.69 -4.38
N LEU A 167 10.03 -15.65 -5.20
CA LEU A 167 11.25 -16.40 -4.96
C LEU A 167 12.49 -15.48 -4.90
N LEU A 168 12.66 -14.61 -5.89
CA LEU A 168 13.79 -13.67 -5.93
C LEU A 168 13.80 -12.71 -4.74
N PHE A 169 12.62 -12.28 -4.29
CA PHE A 169 12.50 -11.42 -3.11
C PHE A 169 12.86 -12.18 -1.82
N GLN A 170 12.42 -13.41 -1.68
CA GLN A 170 12.73 -14.30 -0.57
C GLN A 170 14.23 -14.60 -0.47
N GLU A 171 14.88 -14.83 -1.61
CA GLU A 171 16.33 -15.05 -1.70
C GLU A 171 17.17 -13.77 -1.53
N GLY A 172 16.53 -12.61 -1.30
CA GLY A 172 17.24 -11.34 -1.11
C GLY A 172 17.84 -10.74 -2.39
N LEU A 173 17.49 -11.26 -3.56
CA LEU A 173 17.93 -10.77 -4.87
C LEU A 173 17.12 -9.58 -5.35
N LEU A 174 15.99 -9.28 -4.74
CA LEU A 174 15.26 -8.03 -4.91
C LEU A 174 15.42 -7.16 -3.67
N LYS A 175 15.89 -5.94 -3.85
CA LYS A 175 16.13 -4.98 -2.76
C LYS A 175 14.94 -4.05 -2.54
N VAL A 176 14.16 -3.81 -3.61
CA VAL A 176 12.91 -3.04 -3.58
C VAL A 176 11.82 -3.78 -4.36
N LEU A 177 10.64 -3.86 -3.77
CA LEU A 177 9.45 -4.45 -4.38
C LEU A 177 8.31 -3.44 -4.37
N PHE A 178 7.85 -3.04 -5.54
CA PHE A 178 6.64 -2.23 -5.72
C PHE A 178 5.44 -3.16 -5.80
N ALA A 179 4.52 -3.08 -4.85
CA ALA A 179 3.42 -4.01 -4.74
C ALA A 179 2.07 -3.32 -4.50
N THR A 180 0.99 -3.95 -4.95
CA THR A 180 -0.36 -3.59 -4.51
C THR A 180 -0.69 -4.24 -3.17
N GLU A 181 -1.74 -3.75 -2.50
CA GLU A 181 -2.17 -4.23 -1.17
C GLU A 181 -2.39 -5.75 -1.10
N THR A 182 -2.75 -6.38 -2.22
CA THR A 182 -2.97 -7.84 -2.30
C THR A 182 -1.72 -8.65 -1.90
N PHE A 183 -0.53 -8.10 -2.06
CA PHE A 183 0.71 -8.72 -1.60
C PHE A 183 0.77 -8.91 -0.08
N SER A 184 0.08 -8.06 0.67
CA SER A 184 0.05 -8.15 2.14
C SER A 184 -0.82 -9.30 2.67
N ILE A 185 -1.72 -9.87 1.85
CA ILE A 185 -2.77 -10.78 2.31
C ILE A 185 -2.35 -12.25 2.27
N GLY A 186 -1.67 -12.70 1.24
CA GLY A 186 -1.50 -14.13 0.96
C GLY A 186 -0.14 -14.73 1.32
N LEU A 187 0.90 -13.94 1.42
CA LEU A 187 2.29 -14.42 1.46
C LEU A 187 3.00 -13.97 2.73
N ASN A 188 3.72 -14.88 3.36
CA ASN A 188 4.58 -14.52 4.49
C ASN A 188 5.96 -14.05 3.99
N MET A 189 6.00 -12.88 3.38
CA MET A 189 7.21 -12.28 2.83
C MET A 189 7.49 -10.95 3.53
N PRO A 190 8.19 -10.97 4.66
CA PRO A 190 8.52 -9.75 5.37
C PRO A 190 9.70 -9.02 4.71
N ALA A 191 9.70 -7.71 4.84
CA ALA A 191 10.80 -6.83 4.48
C ALA A 191 11.34 -6.13 5.74
N ARG A 192 12.50 -5.53 5.67
CA ARG A 192 12.97 -4.67 6.77
C ARG A 192 12.16 -3.37 6.85
N THR A 193 11.81 -2.84 5.68
CA THR A 193 11.11 -1.56 5.54
C THR A 193 9.85 -1.71 4.70
N VAL A 194 8.80 -1.02 5.09
CA VAL A 194 7.57 -0.84 4.32
C VAL A 194 7.35 0.65 4.05
N VAL A 195 7.02 1.00 2.82
CA VAL A 195 6.69 2.38 2.42
C VAL A 195 5.29 2.43 1.86
N PHE A 196 4.48 3.36 2.33
CA PHE A 196 3.18 3.69 1.76
C PHE A 196 3.33 4.91 0.86
N THR A 197 3.00 4.79 -0.42
CA THR A 197 3.07 5.90 -1.38
C THR A 197 1.96 6.93 -1.21
N ALA A 198 0.89 6.55 -0.53
CA ALA A 198 -0.24 7.39 -0.16
C ALA A 198 -0.94 6.79 1.06
N VAL A 199 -1.75 7.60 1.72
CA VAL A 199 -2.59 7.20 2.87
C VAL A 199 -4.06 7.08 2.50
N ARG A 200 -4.39 7.30 1.23
CA ARG A 200 -5.74 7.19 0.66
C ARG A 200 -5.75 6.25 -0.53
N LYS A 201 -6.85 5.53 -0.68
CA LYS A 201 -7.07 4.61 -1.79
C LYS A 201 -8.49 4.72 -2.35
N TRP A 202 -8.67 4.28 -3.58
CA TRP A 202 -9.97 4.04 -4.19
C TRP A 202 -10.49 2.68 -3.76
N ASP A 203 -11.67 2.61 -3.17
CA ASP A 203 -12.26 1.35 -2.65
C ASP A 203 -13.27 0.69 -3.61
N GLY A 204 -13.45 1.26 -4.78
CA GLY A 204 -14.44 0.85 -5.78
C GLY A 204 -15.57 1.86 -5.95
N ASN A 205 -15.86 2.68 -4.93
CA ASN A 205 -16.91 3.70 -4.91
C ASN A 205 -16.35 5.10 -4.70
N GLU A 206 -15.42 5.26 -3.77
CA GLU A 206 -14.87 6.57 -3.40
C GLU A 206 -13.39 6.50 -2.99
N PHE A 207 -12.74 7.68 -2.94
CA PHE A 207 -11.42 7.82 -2.33
C PHE A 207 -11.55 8.00 -0.82
N ARG A 208 -11.08 7.03 -0.06
CA ARG A 208 -11.07 7.08 1.40
C ARG A 208 -9.67 6.88 1.98
N ASN A 209 -9.50 7.24 3.24
CA ASN A 209 -8.29 6.92 3.99
C ASN A 209 -8.18 5.40 4.19
N LEU A 210 -6.95 4.91 4.34
CA LEU A 210 -6.70 3.55 4.76
C LEU A 210 -7.36 3.31 6.12
N SER A 211 -8.02 2.16 6.29
CA SER A 211 -8.48 1.76 7.60
C SER A 211 -7.29 1.33 8.48
N SER A 212 -7.49 1.34 9.79
CA SER A 212 -6.46 0.87 10.73
C SER A 212 -6.07 -0.58 10.45
N GLY A 213 -7.02 -1.44 10.11
CA GLY A 213 -6.77 -2.84 9.78
C GLY A 213 -5.93 -3.01 8.52
N GLU A 214 -6.26 -2.27 7.46
CA GLU A 214 -5.45 -2.24 6.22
C GLU A 214 -4.02 -1.76 6.48
N PHE A 215 -3.89 -0.70 7.28
CA PHE A 215 -2.60 -0.17 7.66
C PHE A 215 -1.78 -1.17 8.48
N ILE A 216 -2.39 -1.80 9.51
CA ILE A 216 -1.75 -2.82 10.36
C ILE A 216 -1.31 -4.02 9.51
N GLN A 217 -2.14 -4.49 8.61
CA GLN A 217 -1.85 -5.64 7.76
C GLN A 217 -0.64 -5.40 6.85
N MET A 218 -0.59 -4.24 6.20
CA MET A 218 0.53 -3.87 5.32
C MET A 218 1.79 -3.51 6.12
N SER A 219 1.68 -2.73 7.19
CA SER A 219 2.80 -2.38 8.06
C SER A 219 3.39 -3.59 8.78
N GLY A 220 2.57 -4.60 9.08
CA GLY A 220 3.00 -5.87 9.65
C GLY A 220 3.95 -6.69 8.76
N ARG A 221 4.19 -6.26 7.52
CA ARG A 221 5.24 -6.79 6.65
C ARG A 221 6.61 -6.20 6.95
N ALA A 222 6.70 -5.14 7.76
CA ALA A 222 7.96 -4.56 8.18
C ALA A 222 8.56 -5.35 9.35
N GLY A 223 9.87 -5.56 9.29
CA GLY A 223 10.64 -6.25 10.33
C GLY A 223 10.65 -7.79 10.15
N ARG A 224 11.81 -8.33 9.84
CA ARG A 224 12.03 -9.78 9.68
C ARG A 224 12.36 -10.38 11.05
N ARG A 225 11.51 -11.27 11.52
CA ARG A 225 11.72 -11.94 12.82
C ARG A 225 13.06 -12.68 12.86
N GLY A 226 13.85 -12.42 13.88
CA GLY A 226 15.18 -13.04 14.08
C GLY A 226 16.31 -12.43 13.24
N LEU A 227 16.02 -11.48 12.36
CA LEU A 227 17.01 -10.80 11.53
C LEU A 227 17.10 -9.29 11.80
N ASP A 228 15.97 -8.67 12.09
CA ASP A 228 15.89 -7.23 12.31
C ASP A 228 15.50 -6.92 13.76
N ASP A 229 16.17 -5.97 14.39
CA ASP A 229 15.84 -5.50 15.74
C ASP A 229 14.51 -4.72 15.74
N ARG A 230 14.19 -4.09 14.62
CA ARG A 230 13.00 -3.30 14.42
C ARG A 230 12.60 -3.25 12.93
N GLY A 231 11.31 -3.16 12.67
CA GLY A 231 10.76 -2.86 11.36
C GLY A 231 10.55 -1.36 11.17
N ILE A 232 10.73 -0.87 9.95
CA ILE A 232 10.60 0.55 9.60
C ILE A 232 9.39 0.70 8.70
N VAL A 233 8.48 1.59 9.08
CA VAL A 233 7.29 1.93 8.29
C VAL A 233 7.34 3.41 7.95
N ILE A 234 7.30 3.76 6.67
CA ILE A 234 7.34 5.14 6.19
C ILE A 234 6.05 5.42 5.45
N MET A 235 5.30 6.45 5.86
CA MET A 235 4.11 6.92 5.19
C MET A 235 4.40 8.24 4.48
N MET A 236 4.22 8.27 3.17
CA MET A 236 4.16 9.52 2.41
C MET A 236 2.77 10.13 2.59
N PHE A 237 2.70 11.40 2.91
CA PHE A 237 1.43 12.08 3.13
C PHE A 237 1.39 13.47 2.49
N ASP A 238 0.20 13.88 2.14
CA ASP A 238 -0.15 15.17 1.58
C ASP A 238 -1.16 15.93 2.48
N GLU A 239 -1.61 17.09 2.05
CA GLU A 239 -2.58 17.94 2.77
C GLU A 239 -3.93 17.30 3.05
N LYS A 240 -4.28 16.28 2.26
CA LYS A 240 -5.58 15.63 2.37
C LYS A 240 -5.67 14.71 3.58
N LEU A 241 -4.54 14.48 4.24
CA LEU A 241 -4.49 13.71 5.47
C LEU A 241 -4.75 14.63 6.66
N GLU A 242 -5.91 14.51 7.26
CA GLU A 242 -6.20 15.17 8.52
C GLU A 242 -5.38 14.59 9.68
N PRO A 243 -4.87 15.43 10.61
CA PRO A 243 -4.09 14.97 11.76
C PRO A 243 -4.80 13.92 12.62
N SER A 244 -6.12 14.08 12.81
CA SER A 244 -6.95 13.12 13.53
C SER A 244 -6.99 11.76 12.85
N ALA A 245 -7.17 11.74 11.52
CA ALA A 245 -7.19 10.53 10.72
C ALA A 245 -5.83 9.80 10.74
N ALA A 246 -4.72 10.55 10.67
CA ALA A 246 -3.38 9.97 10.79
C ALA A 246 -3.16 9.28 12.14
N LYS A 247 -3.57 9.91 13.23
CA LYS A 247 -3.47 9.33 14.57
C LYS A 247 -4.29 8.06 14.71
N VAL A 248 -5.54 8.06 14.23
CA VAL A 248 -6.43 6.89 14.26
C VAL A 248 -5.84 5.74 13.45
N MET A 249 -5.32 6.02 12.24
CA MET A 249 -4.72 5.01 11.37
C MET A 249 -3.52 4.32 12.03
N VAL A 250 -2.62 5.10 12.65
CA VAL A 250 -1.37 4.57 13.21
C VAL A 250 -1.56 3.94 14.58
N LYS A 251 -2.50 4.46 15.40
CA LYS A 251 -2.82 3.95 16.75
C LYS A 251 -4.05 3.07 16.80
N GLY A 252 -4.78 2.97 15.69
CA GLY A 252 -6.06 2.27 15.64
C GLY A 252 -5.91 0.78 15.91
N GLU A 253 -7.01 0.19 16.34
CA GLU A 253 -7.14 -1.24 16.50
C GLU A 253 -7.43 -1.92 15.14
N ALA A 254 -7.19 -3.22 15.08
CA ALA A 254 -7.59 -4.02 13.94
C ALA A 254 -9.11 -3.87 13.68
N ASP A 255 -9.49 -3.86 12.40
CA ASP A 255 -10.90 -3.77 12.02
C ASP A 255 -11.68 -4.97 12.58
N ARG A 256 -12.89 -4.68 13.04
CA ARG A 256 -13.80 -5.74 13.50
C ARG A 256 -14.33 -6.51 12.30
N LEU A 257 -14.35 -7.82 12.38
CA LEU A 257 -15.02 -8.67 11.41
C LEU A 257 -16.53 -8.57 11.61
N ASN A 258 -17.15 -7.60 10.97
CA ASN A 258 -18.59 -7.46 10.97
C ASN A 258 -19.16 -8.31 9.84
N SER A 259 -20.15 -9.15 10.17
CA SER A 259 -20.86 -9.89 9.13
C SER A 259 -21.63 -8.88 8.25
N ALA A 260 -21.24 -8.80 7.00
CA ALA A 260 -21.92 -7.99 6.00
C ALA A 260 -22.37 -8.90 4.85
N PHE A 261 -23.63 -8.77 4.48
CA PHE A 261 -24.18 -9.48 3.34
C PHE A 261 -24.23 -8.56 2.13
N HIS A 262 -23.53 -8.95 1.07
CA HIS A 262 -23.56 -8.25 -0.22
C HIS A 262 -24.13 -9.18 -1.29
N LEU A 263 -25.36 -8.91 -1.73
CA LEU A 263 -25.96 -9.62 -2.85
C LEU A 263 -25.38 -9.08 -4.16
N GLY A 264 -24.47 -9.85 -4.75
CA GLY A 264 -23.87 -9.52 -6.04
C GLY A 264 -24.14 -10.60 -7.09
N TYR A 265 -24.07 -10.23 -8.38
CA TYR A 265 -24.28 -11.18 -9.49
C TYR A 265 -23.36 -12.39 -9.40
N ASN A 266 -22.08 -12.20 -9.08
CA ASN A 266 -21.12 -13.31 -8.94
C ASN A 266 -21.52 -14.28 -7.83
N MET A 267 -22.04 -13.78 -6.72
CA MET A 267 -22.55 -14.63 -5.63
C MET A 267 -23.71 -15.48 -6.08
N ILE A 268 -24.70 -14.88 -6.77
CA ILE A 268 -25.86 -15.60 -7.30
C ILE A 268 -25.42 -16.69 -8.28
N LEU A 269 -24.56 -16.35 -9.23
CA LEU A 269 -24.03 -17.29 -10.22
C LEU A 269 -23.27 -18.46 -9.58
N ASN A 270 -22.48 -18.18 -8.54
CA ASN A 270 -21.76 -19.23 -7.81
C ASN A 270 -22.71 -20.13 -7.04
N LEU A 271 -23.75 -19.58 -6.39
CA LEU A 271 -24.77 -20.37 -5.69
C LEU A 271 -25.58 -21.26 -6.64
N MET A 272 -25.88 -20.78 -7.85
CA MET A 272 -26.57 -21.58 -8.87
C MET A 272 -25.75 -22.80 -9.36
N ARG A 273 -24.46 -22.85 -9.11
CA ARG A 273 -23.58 -23.98 -9.42
C ARG A 273 -23.57 -25.06 -8.34
N VAL A 274 -24.08 -24.75 -7.15
CA VAL A 274 -24.07 -25.66 -6.01
C VAL A 274 -25.41 -26.39 -5.92
N GLU A 275 -25.39 -27.71 -6.04
CA GLU A 275 -26.59 -28.51 -5.90
C GLU A 275 -27.17 -28.41 -4.48
N GLY A 276 -28.49 -28.28 -4.40
CA GLY A 276 -29.21 -28.28 -3.13
C GLY A 276 -29.23 -26.96 -2.36
N ILE A 277 -28.65 -25.90 -2.90
CA ILE A 277 -28.67 -24.57 -2.30
C ILE A 277 -29.26 -23.57 -3.28
N SER A 278 -30.40 -22.96 -2.91
CA SER A 278 -30.91 -21.81 -3.69
C SER A 278 -30.40 -20.49 -3.13
N PRO A 279 -30.24 -19.46 -3.96
CA PRO A 279 -29.88 -18.10 -3.51
C PRO A 279 -30.87 -17.59 -2.42
N GLU A 280 -32.16 -17.87 -2.57
CA GLU A 280 -33.19 -17.47 -1.59
C GLU A 280 -32.99 -18.14 -0.21
N LEU A 281 -32.64 -19.41 -0.20
CA LEU A 281 -32.37 -20.14 1.04
C LEU A 281 -31.14 -19.55 1.77
N MET A 282 -30.10 -19.20 1.03
CA MET A 282 -28.91 -18.54 1.59
C MET A 282 -29.26 -17.18 2.18
N LEU A 283 -30.06 -16.37 1.48
CA LEU A 283 -30.55 -15.09 1.98
C LEU A 283 -31.30 -15.22 3.28
N GLN A 284 -32.26 -16.16 3.33
CA GLN A 284 -33.11 -16.38 4.52
C GLN A 284 -32.31 -16.87 5.73
N ARG A 285 -31.22 -17.62 5.53
CA ARG A 285 -30.38 -18.20 6.58
C ARG A 285 -29.10 -17.45 6.88
N CYS A 286 -28.83 -16.30 6.23
CA CYS A 286 -27.64 -15.53 6.51
C CYS A 286 -27.73 -14.80 7.86
N PHE A 287 -26.58 -14.55 8.48
CA PHE A 287 -26.49 -13.85 9.77
C PHE A 287 -27.08 -12.44 9.72
N PHE A 288 -26.92 -11.73 8.60
CA PHE A 288 -27.52 -10.42 8.39
C PHE A 288 -29.04 -10.46 8.52
N GLN A 289 -29.71 -11.43 7.88
CA GLN A 289 -31.19 -11.61 8.01
C GLN A 289 -31.59 -11.91 9.44
N PHE A 290 -30.84 -12.76 10.14
CA PHE A 290 -31.07 -13.05 11.56
C PHE A 290 -30.99 -11.77 12.41
N GLN A 291 -29.97 -10.94 12.20
CA GLN A 291 -29.82 -9.65 12.91
C GLN A 291 -30.97 -8.70 12.60
N GLN A 292 -31.38 -8.61 11.33
CA GLN A 292 -32.49 -7.75 10.91
C GLN A 292 -33.81 -8.21 11.56
N ALA A 293 -34.08 -9.52 11.55
CA ALA A 293 -35.26 -10.09 12.19
C ALA A 293 -35.30 -9.79 13.71
N ALA A 294 -34.15 -9.87 14.37
CA ALA A 294 -34.04 -9.54 15.78
C ALA A 294 -34.32 -8.04 16.10
N SER A 295 -34.17 -7.16 15.15
CA SER A 295 -34.40 -5.70 15.32
C SER A 295 -35.87 -5.28 15.08
N VAL A 296 -36.67 -6.15 14.44
CA VAL A 296 -38.07 -5.84 14.06
C VAL A 296 -38.95 -5.48 15.27
N PRO A 297 -38.96 -6.23 16.39
CA PRO A 297 -39.80 -5.89 17.56
C PRO A 297 -39.51 -4.47 18.08
N MET A 298 -38.23 -4.09 18.16
CA MET A 298 -37.82 -2.74 18.61
C MET A 298 -38.33 -1.65 17.66
N LEU A 299 -38.35 -1.92 16.35
CA LEU A 299 -38.86 -0.99 15.35
C LEU A 299 -40.39 -0.87 15.41
N GLU A 300 -41.11 -1.97 15.66
CA GLU A 300 -42.54 -1.98 15.87
C GLU A 300 -42.94 -1.18 17.11
N ASP A 301 -42.21 -1.33 18.23
CA ASP A 301 -42.41 -0.54 19.44
C ASP A 301 -42.22 0.95 19.20
N LYS A 302 -41.15 1.33 18.46
CA LYS A 302 -40.89 2.73 18.06
C LYS A 302 -41.99 3.27 17.16
N LEU A 303 -42.51 2.46 16.24
CA LEU A 303 -43.61 2.84 15.37
C LEU A 303 -44.90 3.05 16.17
N ALA A 304 -45.16 2.19 17.12
CA ALA A 304 -46.35 2.30 18.00
C ALA A 304 -46.27 3.56 18.89
N ALA A 305 -45.07 3.89 19.38
CA ALA A 305 -44.85 5.10 20.18
C ALA A 305 -44.92 6.43 19.37
N ALA A 306 -44.70 6.35 18.04
CA ALA A 306 -44.73 7.50 17.14
C ALA A 306 -46.13 7.75 16.53
N LYS A 307 -47.05 6.80 16.63
CA LYS A 307 -48.48 6.96 16.28
C LYS A 307 -49.33 7.49 17.43
#